data_51bd0d4db6c07d19553e45cc1d933b29
#
_entry.id   51bd0d4db6c07d19553e45cc1d933b29
#
_cell.length_a   1.000
_cell.length_b   1.000
_cell.length_c   1.000
_cell.angle_alpha   90.00
_cell.angle_beta   90.00
_cell.angle_gamma   90.00
#
_symmetry.space_group_name_H-M   'P 1'
#
loop_
_entity.id
_entity.type
_entity.pdbx_description
1 polymer ?
#
loop_
_entity_poly.entity_id
_entity_poly.type
_entity_poly.pdbx_seq_one_letter_code
_entity_poly.pdbx_strand_id
1 'polypeptide(L)'
;MVTNGTANGPRRRVLLKDVARAANVSGSTASRALADDPRISLATRLTVKSAAAELNYVPNAAARSLRMKHTLTLGLLIPDLRDPVHGQVASGFEEEARRSGYCVIMVAGENEPVRERIALKIFAEHGADGVAIVSSAISPREARERVDPDRLILVQPDHSSIPRREGVLTAGVILTDDASGMRAAVNHLVDSGYRRFAYVEGGGGASNKVRSEAVATTLRSRGVRTALHTFAATGDTWRAPGDLAAAIAEDLPEALVCYDDKLALALLDSLRKLRIRVPEDIGIVGFDGIPFAAISNPRLTTVATPASEMGRLAAASLIRAIQLGSSPEGILLPPELIVRESTRTLPAPATRRAGSG
;
A
#
# COMPACT_ATOMS: atom_id res chain seq x y z
N MET A 1 -7.67 11.89 59.43
CA MET A 1 -8.97 11.91 58.75
C MET A 1 -8.72 11.68 57.29
N VAL A 2 -9.00 10.47 56.83
CA VAL A 2 -8.83 10.05 55.45
C VAL A 2 -10.19 10.23 54.77
N THR A 3 -10.28 11.15 53.81
CA THR A 3 -11.49 11.41 53.05
C THR A 3 -11.64 10.32 51.99
N ASN A 4 -12.72 9.57 52.04
CA ASN A 4 -13.16 8.56 51.13
C ASN A 4 -13.24 9.13 49.68
N GLY A 5 -12.39 8.61 48.78
CA GLY A 5 -12.56 8.74 47.36
C GLY A 5 -13.76 7.91 46.89
N THR A 6 -14.80 8.57 46.42
CA THR A 6 -15.97 7.94 45.83
C THR A 6 -15.55 7.10 44.61
N ALA A 7 -15.71 5.79 44.74
CA ALA A 7 -15.58 4.84 43.61
C ALA A 7 -16.56 5.22 42.52
N ASN A 8 -16.03 5.69 41.38
CA ASN A 8 -16.78 5.98 40.16
C ASN A 8 -17.23 4.62 39.57
N GLY A 9 -18.45 4.18 39.86
CA GLY A 9 -19.05 2.99 39.25
C GLY A 9 -19.08 3.14 37.71
N PRO A 10 -19.24 2.05 36.94
CA PRO A 10 -19.20 2.09 35.49
C PRO A 10 -20.19 3.15 34.98
N ARG A 11 -19.69 4.18 34.27
CA ARG A 11 -20.51 5.26 33.70
C ARG A 11 -21.57 4.64 32.82
N ARG A 12 -22.85 4.76 33.20
CA ARG A 12 -23.98 4.27 32.41
C ARG A 12 -23.91 4.87 31.01
N ARG A 13 -23.82 4.02 29.98
CA ARG A 13 -23.83 4.46 28.58
C ARG A 13 -25.10 5.22 28.29
N VAL A 14 -25.00 6.46 27.82
CA VAL A 14 -26.12 7.28 27.38
C VAL A 14 -26.78 6.62 26.18
N LEU A 15 -28.10 6.50 26.20
CA LEU A 15 -28.90 5.90 25.15
C LEU A 15 -29.67 6.96 24.36
N LEU A 16 -30.09 6.65 23.15
CA LEU A 16 -30.89 7.52 22.30
C LEU A 16 -32.17 8.06 23.03
N LYS A 17 -32.77 7.23 23.87
CA LYS A 17 -33.92 7.63 24.69
C LYS A 17 -33.61 8.75 25.68
N ASP A 18 -32.37 8.84 26.16
CA ASP A 18 -31.96 9.89 27.08
C ASP A 18 -31.81 11.22 26.35
N VAL A 19 -31.28 11.20 25.10
CA VAL A 19 -31.22 12.36 24.19
C VAL A 19 -32.64 12.82 23.81
N ALA A 20 -33.49 11.87 23.45
CA ALA A 20 -34.89 12.19 23.08
C ALA A 20 -35.63 12.88 24.24
N ARG A 21 -35.43 12.42 25.47
CA ARG A 21 -36.00 13.03 26.70
C ARG A 21 -35.43 14.44 26.93
N ALA A 22 -34.12 14.62 26.81
CA ALA A 22 -33.45 15.92 27.00
C ALA A 22 -33.91 16.95 25.95
N ALA A 23 -34.10 16.52 24.70
CA ALA A 23 -34.60 17.36 23.61
C ALA A 23 -36.14 17.48 23.55
N ASN A 24 -36.87 16.87 24.46
CA ASN A 24 -38.34 16.81 24.50
C ASN A 24 -38.97 16.36 23.17
N VAL A 25 -38.43 15.29 22.58
CA VAL A 25 -38.93 14.71 21.31
C VAL A 25 -39.09 13.20 21.44
N SER A 26 -39.80 12.58 20.50
CA SER A 26 -39.87 11.11 20.42
C SER A 26 -38.51 10.50 20.03
N GLY A 27 -38.27 9.26 20.41
CA GLY A 27 -37.05 8.53 20.01
C GLY A 27 -36.88 8.44 18.49
N SER A 28 -37.97 8.33 17.74
CA SER A 28 -37.95 8.35 16.26
C SER A 28 -37.55 9.72 15.71
N THR A 29 -38.06 10.80 16.32
CA THR A 29 -37.68 12.19 15.96
C THR A 29 -36.23 12.46 16.29
N ALA A 30 -35.75 12.08 17.48
CA ALA A 30 -34.37 12.22 17.87
C ALA A 30 -33.43 11.47 16.90
N SER A 31 -33.76 10.22 16.55
CA SER A 31 -33.02 9.42 15.60
C SER A 31 -32.93 10.05 14.21
N ARG A 32 -34.02 10.60 13.68
CA ARG A 32 -34.05 11.28 12.39
C ARG A 32 -33.27 12.60 12.43
N ALA A 33 -33.44 13.36 13.51
CA ALA A 33 -32.72 14.62 13.70
C ALA A 33 -31.20 14.44 13.73
N LEU A 34 -30.72 13.40 14.41
CA LEU A 34 -29.26 13.03 14.43
C LEU A 34 -28.76 12.54 13.07
N ALA A 35 -29.65 12.03 12.22
CA ALA A 35 -29.33 11.60 10.85
C ALA A 35 -29.49 12.72 9.81
N ASP A 36 -29.71 13.97 10.23
CA ASP A 36 -29.95 15.14 9.37
C ASP A 36 -31.13 14.98 8.38
N ASP A 37 -32.12 14.16 8.73
CA ASP A 37 -33.31 13.93 7.90
C ASP A 37 -34.01 15.26 7.57
N PRO A 38 -34.13 15.64 6.28
CA PRO A 38 -34.74 16.92 5.88
C PRO A 38 -36.19 17.08 6.29
N ARG A 39 -36.90 16.00 6.61
CA ARG A 39 -38.29 16.02 7.12
C ARG A 39 -38.38 16.55 8.55
N ILE A 40 -37.29 16.69 9.27
CA ILE A 40 -37.20 17.29 10.60
C ILE A 40 -36.76 18.75 10.46
N SER A 41 -37.48 19.67 11.12
CA SER A 41 -37.13 21.10 11.08
C SER A 41 -35.71 21.37 11.54
N LEU A 42 -35.06 22.40 10.98
CA LEU A 42 -33.69 22.79 11.37
C LEU A 42 -33.61 23.06 12.89
N ALA A 43 -34.61 23.76 13.47
CA ALA A 43 -34.66 24.03 14.89
C ALA A 43 -34.66 22.74 15.73
N THR A 44 -35.49 21.77 15.39
CA THR A 44 -35.52 20.47 16.08
C THR A 44 -34.20 19.71 15.93
N ARG A 45 -33.59 19.73 14.74
CA ARG A 45 -32.26 19.08 14.52
C ARG A 45 -31.20 19.70 15.41
N LEU A 46 -31.15 21.03 15.50
CA LEU A 46 -30.19 21.74 16.37
C LEU A 46 -30.39 21.41 17.85
N THR A 47 -31.65 21.45 18.33
CA THR A 47 -31.98 21.08 19.72
C THR A 47 -31.54 19.67 20.08
N VAL A 48 -31.80 18.70 19.20
CA VAL A 48 -31.43 17.29 19.42
C VAL A 48 -29.91 17.12 19.38
N LYS A 49 -29.19 17.79 18.47
CA LYS A 49 -27.73 17.77 18.40
C LYS A 49 -27.07 18.39 19.63
N SER A 50 -27.61 19.51 20.15
CA SER A 50 -27.16 20.12 21.40
C SER A 50 -27.33 19.16 22.58
N ALA A 51 -28.49 18.59 22.75
CA ALA A 51 -28.77 17.62 23.82
C ALA A 51 -27.87 16.37 23.72
N ALA A 52 -27.58 15.90 22.51
CA ALA A 52 -26.66 14.78 22.29
C ALA A 52 -25.22 15.14 22.68
N ALA A 53 -24.76 16.36 22.35
CA ALA A 53 -23.42 16.85 22.71
C ALA A 53 -23.29 17.03 24.22
N GLU A 54 -24.25 17.66 24.87
CA GLU A 54 -24.27 17.87 26.35
C GLU A 54 -24.24 16.54 27.12
N LEU A 55 -24.92 15.52 26.60
CA LEU A 55 -24.94 14.19 27.20
C LEU A 55 -23.74 13.32 26.80
N ASN A 56 -22.85 13.81 25.94
CA ASN A 56 -21.79 13.01 25.33
C ASN A 56 -22.36 11.71 24.68
N TYR A 57 -23.49 11.80 24.02
CA TYR A 57 -24.12 10.68 23.36
C TYR A 57 -23.38 10.30 22.08
N VAL A 58 -22.94 9.05 22.03
CA VAL A 58 -22.34 8.46 20.81
C VAL A 58 -23.40 7.55 20.17
N PRO A 59 -23.83 7.82 18.92
CA PRO A 59 -24.76 6.97 18.20
C PRO A 59 -24.27 5.53 18.14
N ASN A 60 -25.14 4.57 18.39
CA ASN A 60 -24.80 3.16 18.25
C ASN A 60 -24.69 2.78 16.76
N ALA A 61 -23.47 2.47 16.31
CA ALA A 61 -23.21 2.07 14.93
C ALA A 61 -24.05 0.83 14.52
N ALA A 62 -24.20 -0.16 15.40
CA ALA A 62 -25.02 -1.35 15.14
C ALA A 62 -26.52 -1.02 14.92
N ALA A 63 -27.08 -0.07 15.68
CA ALA A 63 -28.47 0.37 15.48
C ALA A 63 -28.63 1.19 14.18
N ARG A 64 -27.58 1.87 13.73
CA ARG A 64 -27.56 2.60 12.47
C ARG A 64 -27.45 1.64 11.28
N SER A 65 -26.56 0.63 11.36
CA SER A 65 -26.34 -0.34 10.29
C SER A 65 -27.57 -1.20 10.00
N LEU A 66 -28.32 -1.60 11.02
CA LEU A 66 -29.59 -2.33 10.86
C LEU A 66 -30.62 -1.54 10.02
N ARG A 67 -30.55 -0.22 10.04
CA ARG A 67 -31.47 0.66 9.32
C ARG A 67 -30.99 0.97 7.90
N MET A 68 -29.69 1.16 7.73
CA MET A 68 -29.07 1.53 6.47
C MET A 68 -28.71 0.33 5.59
N LYS A 69 -28.74 -0.90 6.13
CA LYS A 69 -28.19 -2.14 5.51
C LYS A 69 -26.70 -2.06 5.17
N HIS A 70 -26.01 -1.07 5.71
CA HIS A 70 -24.57 -0.86 5.57
C HIS A 70 -23.98 -0.48 6.92
N THR A 71 -22.79 -0.99 7.20
CA THR A 71 -22.06 -0.70 8.44
C THR A 71 -21.21 0.55 8.33
N LEU A 72 -20.96 1.02 7.11
CA LEU A 72 -19.96 2.04 6.78
C LEU A 72 -18.57 1.63 7.30
N THR A 73 -18.22 0.36 7.15
CA THR A 73 -16.95 -0.21 7.58
C THR A 73 -16.31 -0.93 6.41
N LEU A 74 -15.03 -0.68 6.17
CA LEU A 74 -14.21 -1.42 5.21
C LEU A 74 -13.14 -2.23 5.95
N GLY A 75 -12.85 -3.43 5.44
CA GLY A 75 -11.72 -4.25 5.88
C GLY A 75 -10.49 -3.98 5.04
N LEU A 76 -9.33 -3.86 5.68
CA LEU A 76 -8.03 -3.79 5.01
C LEU A 76 -7.10 -4.85 5.58
N LEU A 77 -6.75 -5.85 4.78
CA LEU A 77 -5.73 -6.85 5.10
C LEU A 77 -4.42 -6.43 4.46
N ILE A 78 -3.37 -6.30 5.28
CA ILE A 78 -2.01 -6.01 4.82
C ILE A 78 -1.05 -7.08 5.32
N PRO A 79 0.06 -7.36 4.61
CA PRO A 79 1.01 -8.38 5.06
C PRO A 79 1.77 -7.96 6.31
N ASP A 80 2.36 -6.76 6.32
CA ASP A 80 3.24 -6.29 7.39
C ASP A 80 3.13 -4.78 7.56
N LEU A 81 2.79 -4.33 8.77
CA LEU A 81 2.70 -2.92 9.14
C LEU A 81 4.08 -2.22 9.18
N ARG A 82 5.17 -2.99 9.29
CA ARG A 82 6.54 -2.45 9.33
C ARG A 82 7.05 -2.09 7.93
N ASP A 83 6.40 -2.61 6.88
CA ASP A 83 6.77 -2.29 5.51
C ASP A 83 6.24 -0.90 5.11
N PRO A 84 7.10 0.05 4.75
CA PRO A 84 6.68 1.41 4.39
C PRO A 84 5.72 1.46 3.20
N VAL A 85 5.81 0.53 2.25
CA VAL A 85 4.90 0.44 1.10
C VAL A 85 3.48 0.11 1.59
N HIS A 86 3.35 -0.90 2.45
CA HIS A 86 2.05 -1.27 3.02
C HIS A 86 1.46 -0.15 3.88
N GLY A 87 2.33 0.57 4.62
CA GLY A 87 1.92 1.75 5.40
C GLY A 87 1.39 2.87 4.51
N GLN A 88 2.00 3.13 3.35
CA GLN A 88 1.52 4.12 2.38
C GLN A 88 0.19 3.70 1.76
N VAL A 89 0.03 2.43 1.36
CA VAL A 89 -1.25 1.89 0.87
C VAL A 89 -2.33 2.06 1.94
N ALA A 90 -2.04 1.68 3.18
CA ALA A 90 -2.98 1.79 4.29
C ALA A 90 -3.40 3.25 4.56
N SER A 91 -2.46 4.19 4.51
CA SER A 91 -2.73 5.61 4.68
C SER A 91 -3.64 6.17 3.60
N GLY A 92 -3.36 5.87 2.32
CA GLY A 92 -4.23 6.30 1.22
C GLY A 92 -5.63 5.68 1.28
N PHE A 93 -5.72 4.41 1.67
CA PHE A 93 -7.00 3.71 1.84
C PHE A 93 -7.84 4.31 2.96
N GLU A 94 -7.23 4.56 4.13
CA GLU A 94 -7.91 5.15 5.29
C GLU A 94 -8.39 6.57 4.99
N GLU A 95 -7.54 7.40 4.39
CA GLU A 95 -7.88 8.79 4.08
C GLU A 95 -9.11 8.86 3.16
N GLU A 96 -9.19 8.04 2.11
CA GLU A 96 -10.33 8.02 1.20
C GLU A 96 -11.58 7.44 1.87
N ALA A 97 -11.43 6.35 2.64
CA ALA A 97 -12.52 5.77 3.41
C ALA A 97 -13.13 6.81 4.37
N ARG A 98 -12.29 7.51 5.12
CA ARG A 98 -12.69 8.55 6.07
C ARG A 98 -13.38 9.73 5.38
N ARG A 99 -12.88 10.20 4.23
CA ARG A 99 -13.52 11.25 3.43
C ARG A 99 -14.93 10.85 3.00
N SER A 100 -15.14 9.57 2.73
CA SER A 100 -16.42 9.01 2.32
C SER A 100 -17.31 8.56 3.49
N GLY A 101 -16.89 8.81 4.74
CA GLY A 101 -17.65 8.47 5.95
C GLY A 101 -17.56 7.02 6.38
N TYR A 102 -16.58 6.26 5.87
CA TYR A 102 -16.32 4.88 6.27
C TYR A 102 -15.26 4.80 7.37
N CYS A 103 -15.39 3.80 8.24
CA CYS A 103 -14.36 3.37 9.17
C CYS A 103 -13.56 2.23 8.56
N VAL A 104 -12.27 2.09 8.91
CA VAL A 104 -11.42 0.99 8.44
C VAL A 104 -11.07 0.07 9.61
N ILE A 105 -11.30 -1.23 9.44
CA ILE A 105 -10.72 -2.28 10.27
C ILE A 105 -9.51 -2.82 9.54
N MET A 106 -8.32 -2.62 10.12
CA MET A 106 -7.06 -3.08 9.54
C MET A 106 -6.52 -4.27 10.33
N VAL A 107 -6.09 -5.30 9.60
CA VAL A 107 -5.45 -6.50 10.18
C VAL A 107 -4.17 -6.81 9.42
N ALA A 108 -3.09 -7.13 10.15
CA ALA A 108 -1.85 -7.62 9.58
C ALA A 108 -1.87 -9.16 9.50
N GLY A 109 -1.66 -9.70 8.30
CA GLY A 109 -1.66 -11.15 8.02
C GLY A 109 -0.29 -11.81 8.18
N GLU A 110 0.79 -11.04 8.26
CA GLU A 110 2.19 -11.47 8.40
C GLU A 110 2.65 -12.49 7.34
N ASN A 111 2.06 -12.43 6.14
CA ASN A 111 2.27 -13.39 5.05
C ASN A 111 1.95 -14.84 5.45
N GLU A 112 1.10 -15.05 6.47
CA GLU A 112 0.68 -16.35 6.93
C GLU A 112 -0.76 -16.65 6.49
N PRO A 113 -1.02 -17.65 5.64
CA PRO A 113 -2.37 -17.95 5.14
C PRO A 113 -3.40 -18.18 6.25
N VAL A 114 -2.99 -18.74 7.39
CA VAL A 114 -3.89 -18.97 8.54
C VAL A 114 -4.36 -17.65 9.14
N ARG A 115 -3.43 -16.69 9.35
CA ARG A 115 -3.74 -15.37 9.90
C ARG A 115 -4.62 -14.55 8.94
N GLU A 116 -4.33 -14.63 7.65
CA GLU A 116 -5.12 -13.95 6.63
C GLU A 116 -6.57 -14.47 6.58
N ARG A 117 -6.78 -15.79 6.71
CA ARG A 117 -8.12 -16.38 6.83
C ARG A 117 -8.85 -15.90 8.09
N ILE A 118 -8.15 -15.77 9.21
CA ILE A 118 -8.72 -15.22 10.45
C ILE A 118 -9.10 -13.75 10.24
N ALA A 119 -8.28 -12.96 9.56
CA ALA A 119 -8.59 -11.56 9.24
C ALA A 119 -9.88 -11.43 8.41
N LEU A 120 -10.05 -12.26 7.37
CA LEU A 120 -11.27 -12.25 6.57
C LEU A 120 -12.51 -12.62 7.41
N LYS A 121 -12.37 -13.56 8.34
CA LYS A 121 -13.44 -13.88 9.30
C LYS A 121 -13.77 -12.70 10.21
N ILE A 122 -12.77 -12.02 10.76
CA ILE A 122 -12.96 -10.80 11.55
C ILE A 122 -13.75 -9.75 10.77
N PHE A 123 -13.40 -9.49 9.50
CA PHE A 123 -14.10 -8.53 8.67
C PHE A 123 -15.58 -8.93 8.47
N ALA A 124 -15.85 -10.21 8.22
CA ALA A 124 -17.21 -10.72 8.08
C ALA A 124 -18.01 -10.58 9.39
N GLU A 125 -17.42 -10.94 10.56
CA GLU A 125 -18.05 -10.84 11.88
C GLU A 125 -18.38 -9.39 12.26
N HIS A 126 -17.54 -8.43 11.84
CA HIS A 126 -17.79 -6.99 12.05
C HIS A 126 -18.64 -6.36 10.95
N GLY A 127 -19.10 -7.16 9.98
CA GLY A 127 -19.99 -6.73 8.92
C GLY A 127 -19.34 -5.72 7.96
N ALA A 128 -18.05 -5.90 7.63
CA ALA A 128 -17.42 -5.02 6.65
C ALA A 128 -18.19 -5.01 5.32
N ASP A 129 -18.50 -3.82 4.82
CA ASP A 129 -19.25 -3.65 3.56
C ASP A 129 -18.42 -3.99 2.32
N GLY A 130 -17.10 -3.98 2.45
CA GLY A 130 -16.13 -4.38 1.44
C GLY A 130 -14.75 -4.61 2.03
N VAL A 131 -13.89 -5.33 1.32
CA VAL A 131 -12.56 -5.76 1.78
C VAL A 131 -11.51 -5.47 0.72
N ALA A 132 -10.41 -4.86 1.12
CA ALA A 132 -9.18 -4.77 0.33
C ALA A 132 -8.12 -5.69 0.92
N ILE A 133 -7.41 -6.43 0.06
CA ILE A 133 -6.33 -7.34 0.44
C ILE A 133 -5.06 -6.92 -0.31
N VAL A 134 -3.99 -6.64 0.42
CA VAL A 134 -2.71 -6.20 -0.14
C VAL A 134 -1.72 -7.36 -0.12
N SER A 135 -1.09 -7.67 -1.25
CA SER A 135 0.04 -8.63 -1.36
C SER A 135 -0.11 -9.91 -0.53
N SER A 136 -1.22 -10.61 -0.70
CA SER A 136 -1.66 -11.71 0.16
C SER A 136 -0.93 -13.02 -0.08
N ALA A 137 -0.75 -13.81 0.97
CA ALA A 137 -0.27 -15.19 0.91
C ALA A 137 -1.37 -16.18 0.49
N ILE A 138 -2.67 -15.87 0.71
CA ILE A 138 -3.76 -16.64 0.12
C ILE A 138 -3.93 -16.26 -1.36
N SER A 139 -4.30 -17.25 -2.17
CA SER A 139 -4.48 -17.02 -3.61
C SER A 139 -5.67 -16.09 -3.89
N PRO A 140 -5.66 -15.33 -5.01
CA PRO A 140 -6.81 -14.54 -5.46
C PRO A 140 -8.09 -15.35 -5.61
N ARG A 141 -7.98 -16.63 -5.97
CA ARG A 141 -9.12 -17.55 -6.03
C ARG A 141 -9.70 -17.78 -4.64
N GLU A 142 -8.87 -18.14 -3.67
CA GLU A 142 -9.31 -18.36 -2.30
C GLU A 142 -9.93 -17.10 -1.68
N ALA A 143 -9.38 -15.93 -1.95
CA ALA A 143 -9.93 -14.67 -1.50
C ALA A 143 -11.36 -14.46 -2.03
N ARG A 144 -11.60 -14.73 -3.34
CA ARG A 144 -12.92 -14.63 -3.97
C ARG A 144 -13.93 -15.70 -3.52
N GLU A 145 -13.45 -16.82 -3.01
CA GLU A 145 -14.32 -17.87 -2.41
C GLU A 145 -14.79 -17.47 -1.00
N ARG A 146 -14.09 -16.56 -0.33
CA ARG A 146 -14.37 -16.12 1.06
C ARG A 146 -15.03 -14.77 1.18
N VAL A 147 -14.84 -13.90 0.19
CA VAL A 147 -15.39 -12.55 0.14
C VAL A 147 -16.14 -12.40 -1.18
N ASP A 148 -17.32 -11.79 -1.14
CA ASP A 148 -18.09 -11.45 -2.32
C ASP A 148 -17.19 -10.70 -3.33
N PRO A 149 -17.01 -11.21 -4.57
CA PRO A 149 -16.16 -10.58 -5.58
C PRO A 149 -16.53 -9.12 -5.88
N ASP A 150 -17.81 -8.75 -5.77
CA ASP A 150 -18.28 -7.38 -5.98
C ASP A 150 -17.92 -6.44 -4.81
N ARG A 151 -17.38 -6.99 -3.74
CA ARG A 151 -16.96 -6.31 -2.52
C ARG A 151 -15.51 -6.55 -2.15
N LEU A 152 -14.71 -7.06 -3.11
CA LEU A 152 -13.32 -7.42 -2.92
C LEU A 152 -12.42 -6.64 -3.88
N ILE A 153 -11.36 -6.05 -3.34
CA ILE A 153 -10.23 -5.55 -4.13
C ILE A 153 -8.94 -6.24 -3.69
N LEU A 154 -8.17 -6.68 -4.67
CA LEU A 154 -6.83 -7.22 -4.51
C LEU A 154 -5.82 -6.15 -4.96
N VAL A 155 -4.96 -5.71 -4.07
CA VAL A 155 -3.89 -4.73 -4.34
C VAL A 155 -2.57 -5.48 -4.40
N GLN A 156 -1.86 -5.40 -5.52
CA GLN A 156 -0.59 -6.12 -5.77
C GLN A 156 -0.69 -7.63 -5.45
N PRO A 157 -1.74 -8.35 -5.91
CA PRO A 157 -1.78 -9.79 -5.75
C PRO A 157 -0.67 -10.46 -6.58
N ASP A 158 -0.49 -11.76 -6.39
CA ASP A 158 0.41 -12.54 -7.22
C ASP A 158 0.06 -12.39 -8.71
N HIS A 159 0.96 -11.75 -9.46
CA HIS A 159 0.78 -11.45 -10.88
C HIS A 159 0.57 -12.70 -11.75
N SER A 160 1.14 -13.85 -11.35
CA SER A 160 1.02 -15.10 -12.10
C SER A 160 -0.39 -15.68 -12.08
N SER A 161 -1.18 -15.29 -11.10
CA SER A 161 -2.54 -15.78 -10.87
C SER A 161 -3.64 -14.88 -11.43
N ILE A 162 -3.27 -13.73 -12.04
CA ILE A 162 -4.20 -12.74 -12.57
C ILE A 162 -4.36 -12.91 -14.09
N PRO A 163 -5.52 -13.35 -14.59
CA PRO A 163 -5.77 -13.39 -16.02
C PRO A 163 -5.75 -11.97 -16.62
N ARG A 164 -5.00 -11.80 -17.69
CA ARG A 164 -5.03 -10.57 -18.51
C ARG A 164 -5.70 -10.92 -19.84
N ARG A 165 -6.78 -10.23 -20.16
CA ARG A 165 -7.39 -10.29 -21.50
C ARG A 165 -7.11 -8.96 -22.21
N GLU A 166 -6.40 -9.00 -23.34
CA GLU A 166 -6.16 -7.84 -24.22
C GLU A 166 -5.62 -6.59 -23.49
N GLY A 167 -4.78 -6.78 -22.47
CA GLY A 167 -4.22 -5.67 -21.68
C GLY A 167 -5.14 -5.12 -20.58
N VAL A 168 -6.37 -5.62 -20.47
CA VAL A 168 -7.32 -5.21 -19.42
C VAL A 168 -7.14 -6.11 -18.19
N LEU A 169 -7.03 -5.50 -17.01
CA LEU A 169 -7.00 -6.22 -15.75
C LEU A 169 -8.39 -6.75 -15.38
N THR A 170 -8.38 -7.91 -14.71
CA THR A 170 -9.59 -8.45 -14.10
C THR A 170 -10.19 -7.45 -13.10
N ALA A 171 -11.53 -7.38 -13.04
CA ALA A 171 -12.24 -6.58 -12.05
C ALA A 171 -11.74 -6.84 -10.62
N GLY A 172 -11.70 -5.80 -9.80
CA GLY A 172 -11.26 -5.86 -8.42
C GLY A 172 -9.75 -6.09 -8.23
N VAL A 173 -8.92 -5.71 -9.19
CA VAL A 173 -7.45 -5.84 -9.10
C VAL A 173 -6.77 -4.50 -9.34
N ILE A 174 -5.87 -4.10 -8.44
CA ILE A 174 -5.00 -2.94 -8.61
C ILE A 174 -3.55 -3.41 -8.62
N LEU A 175 -2.82 -3.07 -9.68
CA LEU A 175 -1.41 -3.44 -9.88
C LEU A 175 -0.58 -2.22 -10.29
N THR A 176 0.74 -2.32 -10.09
CA THR A 176 1.73 -1.49 -10.77
C THR A 176 2.30 -2.20 -12.00
N ASP A 177 2.71 -1.45 -13.01
CA ASP A 177 3.46 -1.97 -14.16
C ASP A 177 4.95 -2.11 -13.79
N ASP A 178 5.25 -3.12 -12.95
CA ASP A 178 6.60 -3.40 -12.48
C ASP A 178 7.59 -3.58 -13.65
N ALA A 179 7.12 -4.18 -14.76
CA ALA A 179 7.96 -4.38 -15.94
C ALA A 179 8.37 -3.06 -16.60
N SER A 180 7.47 -2.09 -16.67
CA SER A 180 7.80 -0.76 -17.22
C SER A 180 8.78 -0.01 -16.31
N GLY A 181 8.60 -0.12 -15.00
CA GLY A 181 9.50 0.47 -14.02
C GLY A 181 10.92 -0.10 -14.11
N MET A 182 11.03 -1.43 -14.18
CA MET A 182 12.34 -2.08 -14.36
C MET A 182 12.99 -1.74 -15.71
N ARG A 183 12.20 -1.62 -16.79
CA ARG A 183 12.71 -1.11 -18.07
C ARG A 183 13.29 0.29 -17.94
N ALA A 184 12.60 1.18 -17.25
CA ALA A 184 13.10 2.54 -17.01
C ALA A 184 14.41 2.54 -16.24
N ALA A 185 14.50 1.74 -15.15
CA ALA A 185 15.72 1.59 -14.36
C ALA A 185 16.90 1.07 -15.18
N VAL A 186 16.71 -0.01 -15.93
CA VAL A 186 17.77 -0.60 -16.75
C VAL A 186 18.18 0.34 -17.88
N ASN A 187 17.26 1.02 -18.55
CA ASN A 187 17.58 2.01 -19.55
C ASN A 187 18.44 3.14 -18.98
N HIS A 188 18.06 3.69 -17.83
CA HIS A 188 18.86 4.69 -17.13
C HIS A 188 20.30 4.21 -16.86
N LEU A 189 20.46 2.99 -16.35
CA LEU A 189 21.79 2.44 -16.06
C LEU A 189 22.61 2.25 -17.34
N VAL A 190 22.02 1.69 -18.42
CA VAL A 190 22.70 1.51 -19.70
C VAL A 190 23.08 2.85 -20.32
N ASP A 191 22.20 3.84 -20.27
CA ASP A 191 22.45 5.21 -20.77
C ASP A 191 23.51 5.92 -19.92
N SER A 192 23.61 5.60 -18.63
CA SER A 192 24.67 6.09 -17.72
C SER A 192 26.02 5.35 -17.89
N GLY A 193 26.15 4.46 -18.87
CA GLY A 193 27.40 3.84 -19.24
C GLY A 193 27.75 2.52 -18.52
N TYR A 194 26.85 1.99 -17.68
CA TYR A 194 27.05 0.68 -17.04
C TYR A 194 26.92 -0.46 -18.08
N ARG A 195 27.72 -1.50 -17.94
CA ARG A 195 27.76 -2.63 -18.88
C ARG A 195 27.71 -4.01 -18.21
N ARG A 196 28.12 -4.14 -16.94
CA ARG A 196 28.04 -5.37 -16.15
C ARG A 196 26.99 -5.22 -15.07
N PHE A 197 25.98 -6.07 -15.10
CA PHE A 197 24.79 -5.97 -14.27
C PHE A 197 24.60 -7.20 -13.42
N ALA A 198 24.10 -7.00 -12.22
CA ALA A 198 23.51 -8.07 -11.43
C ALA A 198 22.13 -7.70 -10.93
N TYR A 199 21.28 -8.71 -10.77
CA TYR A 199 19.97 -8.58 -10.13
C TYR A 199 20.05 -9.20 -8.74
N VAL A 200 19.53 -8.49 -7.74
CA VAL A 200 19.45 -9.00 -6.38
C VAL A 200 18.01 -9.32 -6.07
N GLU A 201 17.71 -10.62 -5.99
CA GLU A 201 16.38 -11.14 -5.69
C GLU A 201 16.04 -10.91 -4.22
N GLY A 202 14.81 -10.48 -3.96
CA GLY A 202 14.22 -10.41 -2.62
C GLY A 202 13.06 -11.38 -2.54
N GLY A 203 13.09 -12.32 -1.60
CA GLY A 203 11.95 -13.20 -1.34
C GLY A 203 11.44 -13.99 -2.56
N GLY A 204 10.68 -15.03 -2.34
CA GLY A 204 9.97 -15.73 -3.41
C GLY A 204 8.68 -15.00 -3.78
N GLY A 205 8.30 -15.00 -5.06
CA GLY A 205 7.00 -14.45 -5.46
C GLY A 205 6.97 -14.01 -6.92
N ALA A 206 5.77 -13.79 -7.44
CA ALA A 206 5.56 -13.44 -8.83
C ALA A 206 6.11 -12.07 -9.18
N SER A 207 6.09 -11.10 -8.27
CA SER A 207 6.69 -9.78 -8.50
C SER A 207 8.18 -9.88 -8.75
N ASN A 208 8.90 -10.73 -8.00
CA ASN A 208 10.33 -10.96 -8.21
C ASN A 208 10.59 -11.50 -9.63
N LYS A 209 9.80 -12.48 -10.08
CA LYS A 209 9.91 -13.03 -11.43
C LYS A 209 9.64 -11.99 -12.51
N VAL A 210 8.57 -11.20 -12.38
CA VAL A 210 8.24 -10.12 -13.34
C VAL A 210 9.37 -9.10 -13.42
N ARG A 211 9.92 -8.68 -12.28
CA ARG A 211 11.01 -7.70 -12.20
C ARG A 211 12.29 -8.26 -12.82
N SER A 212 12.73 -9.47 -12.46
CA SER A 212 13.94 -10.09 -12.99
C SER A 212 13.86 -10.37 -14.50
N GLU A 213 12.71 -10.85 -14.99
CA GLU A 213 12.47 -11.06 -16.42
C GLU A 213 12.49 -9.74 -17.21
N ALA A 214 11.93 -8.67 -16.65
CA ALA A 214 11.96 -7.34 -17.26
C ALA A 214 13.40 -6.79 -17.36
N VAL A 215 14.21 -6.96 -16.30
CA VAL A 215 15.65 -6.61 -16.33
C VAL A 215 16.37 -7.39 -17.43
N ALA A 216 16.27 -8.72 -17.44
CA ALA A 216 16.96 -9.56 -18.42
C ALA A 216 16.53 -9.25 -19.87
N THR A 217 15.24 -9.03 -20.09
CA THR A 217 14.69 -8.71 -21.41
C THR A 217 15.15 -7.35 -21.90
N THR A 218 15.18 -6.35 -21.01
CA THR A 218 15.63 -4.99 -21.36
C THR A 218 17.12 -4.97 -21.67
N LEU A 219 17.97 -5.65 -20.88
CA LEU A 219 19.39 -5.75 -21.16
C LEU A 219 19.66 -6.37 -22.55
N ARG A 220 18.94 -7.45 -22.88
CA ARG A 220 19.03 -8.08 -24.22
C ARG A 220 18.63 -7.11 -25.34
N SER A 221 17.53 -6.40 -25.19
CA SER A 221 17.04 -5.41 -26.19
C SER A 221 18.00 -4.24 -26.39
N ARG A 222 18.76 -3.88 -25.33
CA ARG A 222 19.80 -2.84 -25.37
C ARG A 222 21.16 -3.35 -25.88
N GLY A 223 21.26 -4.61 -26.32
CA GLY A 223 22.49 -5.19 -26.84
C GLY A 223 23.55 -5.50 -25.77
N VAL A 224 23.18 -5.52 -24.50
CA VAL A 224 24.07 -5.93 -23.41
C VAL A 224 24.18 -7.46 -23.45
N ARG A 225 25.37 -7.96 -23.83
CA ARG A 225 25.63 -9.38 -24.04
C ARG A 225 26.13 -10.14 -22.79
N THR A 226 26.26 -9.46 -21.66
CA THR A 226 26.69 -10.06 -20.40
C THR A 226 25.54 -10.88 -19.80
N ALA A 227 25.82 -12.07 -19.30
CA ALA A 227 24.86 -12.83 -18.52
C ALA A 227 24.48 -12.01 -17.28
N LEU A 228 23.17 -11.92 -17.02
CA LEU A 228 22.70 -11.29 -15.79
C LEU A 228 23.02 -12.22 -14.62
N HIS A 229 23.96 -11.81 -13.78
CA HIS A 229 24.21 -12.54 -12.54
C HIS A 229 23.06 -12.26 -11.56
N THR A 230 22.59 -13.29 -10.89
CA THR A 230 21.49 -13.18 -9.93
C THR A 230 21.99 -13.60 -8.55
N PHE A 231 21.86 -12.71 -7.58
CA PHE A 231 22.12 -12.99 -6.18
C PHE A 231 20.80 -13.15 -5.44
N ALA A 232 20.63 -14.23 -4.68
CA ALA A 232 19.44 -14.46 -3.89
C ALA A 232 19.62 -13.92 -2.47
N ALA A 233 18.75 -12.98 -2.06
CA ALA A 233 18.62 -12.60 -0.67
C ALA A 233 17.56 -13.48 -0.01
N THR A 234 17.95 -14.16 1.07
CA THR A 234 17.02 -15.00 1.87
C THR A 234 16.70 -14.32 3.20
N GLY A 235 15.44 -14.39 3.62
CA GLY A 235 15.00 -13.87 4.91
C GLY A 235 14.53 -12.42 4.89
N ASP A 236 14.83 -11.68 5.95
CA ASP A 236 14.39 -10.29 6.14
C ASP A 236 15.18 -9.34 5.23
N THR A 237 14.51 -8.70 4.29
CA THR A 237 15.11 -7.77 3.32
C THR A 237 15.68 -6.49 3.95
N TRP A 238 15.36 -6.18 5.21
CA TRP A 238 16.00 -5.13 5.98
C TRP A 238 17.44 -5.46 6.42
N ARG A 239 17.88 -6.71 6.22
CA ARG A 239 19.22 -7.17 6.54
C ARG A 239 19.78 -7.91 5.34
N ALA A 240 20.68 -7.27 4.60
CA ALA A 240 21.45 -8.02 3.61
C ALA A 240 22.30 -9.06 4.34
N PRO A 241 22.18 -10.35 3.98
CA PRO A 241 23.08 -11.36 4.51
C PRO A 241 24.54 -10.95 4.29
N GLY A 242 25.40 -11.12 5.29
CA GLY A 242 26.80 -10.70 5.18
C GLY A 242 27.57 -11.40 4.06
N ASP A 243 27.21 -12.64 3.76
CA ASP A 243 27.70 -13.45 2.64
C ASP A 243 27.25 -12.90 1.28
N LEU A 244 26.05 -12.33 1.17
CA LEU A 244 25.56 -11.69 -0.04
C LEU A 244 26.44 -10.48 -0.44
N ALA A 245 26.74 -9.59 0.52
CA ALA A 245 27.59 -8.43 0.24
C ALA A 245 29.02 -8.84 -0.11
N ALA A 246 29.54 -9.91 0.51
CA ALA A 246 30.86 -10.47 0.17
C ALA A 246 30.87 -11.07 -1.25
N ALA A 247 29.85 -11.86 -1.61
CA ALA A 247 29.74 -12.42 -2.97
C ALA A 247 29.59 -11.32 -4.05
N ILE A 248 28.84 -10.26 -3.76
CA ILE A 248 28.78 -9.10 -4.66
C ILE A 248 30.14 -8.41 -4.78
N ALA A 249 30.89 -8.30 -3.69
CA ALA A 249 32.21 -7.69 -3.69
C ALA A 249 33.26 -8.51 -4.49
N GLU A 250 33.15 -9.84 -4.51
CA GLU A 250 34.01 -10.73 -5.30
C GLU A 250 33.72 -10.61 -6.81
N ASP A 251 32.45 -10.60 -7.22
CA ASP A 251 32.05 -10.46 -8.63
C ASP A 251 32.15 -9.00 -9.12
N LEU A 252 31.90 -8.07 -8.23
CA LEU A 252 31.91 -6.62 -8.39
C LEU A 252 31.29 -6.17 -9.73
N PRO A 253 29.98 -6.37 -9.93
CA PRO A 253 29.27 -5.87 -11.09
C PRO A 253 29.29 -4.33 -11.08
N GLU A 254 29.13 -3.70 -12.26
CA GLU A 254 29.12 -2.24 -12.34
C GLU A 254 27.81 -1.64 -11.79
N ALA A 255 26.70 -2.39 -11.88
CA ALA A 255 25.40 -1.95 -11.38
C ALA A 255 24.59 -3.11 -10.77
N LEU A 256 23.94 -2.82 -9.65
CA LEU A 256 22.95 -3.68 -9.01
C LEU A 256 21.54 -3.14 -9.28
N VAL A 257 20.66 -4.03 -9.71
CA VAL A 257 19.22 -3.80 -9.72
C VAL A 257 18.63 -4.65 -8.60
N CYS A 258 18.15 -4.02 -7.54
CA CYS A 258 17.62 -4.70 -6.39
C CYS A 258 16.11 -4.91 -6.53
N TYR A 259 15.62 -6.01 -5.93
CA TYR A 259 14.19 -6.32 -5.89
C TYR A 259 13.37 -5.20 -5.25
N ASP A 260 13.83 -4.67 -4.10
CA ASP A 260 13.17 -3.57 -3.39
C ASP A 260 14.18 -2.59 -2.78
N ASP A 261 13.69 -1.46 -2.27
CA ASP A 261 14.50 -0.43 -1.63
C ASP A 261 15.09 -0.89 -0.29
N LYS A 262 14.40 -1.76 0.45
CA LYS A 262 14.89 -2.26 1.75
C LYS A 262 16.19 -3.02 1.55
N LEU A 263 16.20 -3.93 0.58
CA LEU A 263 17.37 -4.70 0.20
C LEU A 263 18.49 -3.81 -0.35
N ALA A 264 18.14 -2.84 -1.20
CA ALA A 264 19.10 -1.88 -1.72
C ALA A 264 19.77 -1.05 -0.61
N LEU A 265 18.99 -0.57 0.37
CA LEU A 265 19.51 0.18 1.53
C LEU A 265 20.40 -0.69 2.45
N ALA A 266 19.99 -1.94 2.68
CA ALA A 266 20.77 -2.88 3.45
C ALA A 266 22.13 -3.20 2.76
N LEU A 267 22.12 -3.30 1.42
CA LEU A 267 23.35 -3.46 0.64
C LEU A 267 24.21 -2.21 0.64
N LEU A 268 23.65 -1.00 0.57
CA LEU A 268 24.40 0.25 0.72
C LEU A 268 25.24 0.26 2.01
N ASP A 269 24.63 -0.12 3.14
CA ASP A 269 25.34 -0.17 4.43
C ASP A 269 26.42 -1.27 4.44
N SER A 270 26.12 -2.44 3.88
CA SER A 270 27.07 -3.58 3.86
C SER A 270 28.25 -3.31 2.95
N LEU A 271 28.04 -2.76 1.75
CA LEU A 271 29.11 -2.39 0.80
C LEU A 271 30.00 -1.27 1.35
N ARG A 272 29.40 -0.28 2.04
CA ARG A 272 30.17 0.75 2.75
C ARG A 272 31.14 0.17 3.79
N LYS A 273 30.71 -0.86 4.53
CA LYS A 273 31.59 -1.57 5.49
C LYS A 273 32.74 -2.28 4.79
N LEU A 274 32.53 -2.75 3.57
CA LEU A 274 33.56 -3.34 2.71
C LEU A 274 34.37 -2.30 1.94
N ARG A 275 34.15 -0.99 2.18
CA ARG A 275 34.83 0.13 1.51
C ARG A 275 34.59 0.20 0.00
N ILE A 276 33.48 -0.36 -0.48
CA ILE A 276 33.00 -0.24 -1.85
C ILE A 276 32.14 1.01 -1.95
N ARG A 277 32.50 1.90 -2.86
CA ARG A 277 31.84 3.21 -2.99
C ARG A 277 30.68 3.13 -3.99
N VAL A 278 29.59 3.75 -3.62
CA VAL A 278 28.40 3.91 -4.45
C VAL A 278 28.22 5.42 -4.72
N PRO A 279 28.20 5.88 -5.98
CA PRO A 279 28.10 5.10 -7.23
C PRO A 279 29.45 4.84 -7.94
N GLU A 280 30.60 5.21 -7.36
CA GLU A 280 31.91 5.22 -8.07
C GLU A 280 32.37 3.82 -8.47
N ASP A 281 32.29 2.86 -7.56
CA ASP A 281 32.73 1.48 -7.80
C ASP A 281 31.55 0.62 -8.30
N ILE A 282 30.31 0.86 -7.79
CA ILE A 282 29.11 0.14 -8.16
C ILE A 282 27.88 1.04 -8.08
N GLY A 283 27.01 1.03 -9.08
CA GLY A 283 25.72 1.70 -9.04
C GLY A 283 24.64 0.84 -8.42
N ILE A 284 23.65 1.43 -7.73
CA ILE A 284 22.54 0.68 -7.11
C ILE A 284 21.22 1.35 -7.46
N VAL A 285 20.24 0.54 -7.91
CA VAL A 285 18.85 0.95 -8.11
C VAL A 285 17.94 0.06 -7.27
N GLY A 286 17.04 0.67 -6.53
CA GLY A 286 15.99 0.01 -5.78
C GLY A 286 14.65 0.00 -6.52
N PHE A 287 13.62 -0.44 -5.81
CA PHE A 287 12.23 -0.43 -6.24
C PHE A 287 11.34 -0.16 -5.02
N ASP A 288 10.19 0.46 -5.21
CA ASP A 288 9.13 0.86 -4.30
C ASP A 288 9.08 2.36 -4.01
N GLY A 289 10.19 3.08 -3.95
CA GLY A 289 10.23 4.51 -3.66
C GLY A 289 9.92 4.83 -2.21
N ILE A 290 10.39 4.00 -1.26
CA ILE A 290 10.13 4.25 0.16
C ILE A 290 10.80 5.55 0.64
N PRO A 291 10.28 6.22 1.69
CA PRO A 291 10.81 7.49 2.16
C PRO A 291 12.30 7.45 2.51
N PHE A 292 12.80 6.32 3.01
CA PHE A 292 14.21 6.12 3.36
C PHE A 292 15.17 6.24 2.16
N ALA A 293 14.71 5.94 0.95
CA ALA A 293 15.49 6.10 -0.28
C ALA A 293 15.91 7.55 -0.55
N ALA A 294 15.11 8.51 -0.07
CA ALA A 294 15.37 9.95 -0.25
C ALA A 294 16.36 10.53 0.77
N ILE A 295 16.60 9.84 1.89
CA ILE A 295 17.43 10.31 3.00
C ILE A 295 18.65 9.44 3.27
N SER A 296 18.83 8.34 2.50
CA SER A 296 20.03 7.50 2.57
C SER A 296 21.28 8.26 2.07
N ASN A 297 22.46 7.74 2.37
CA ASN A 297 23.73 8.30 1.88
C ASN A 297 24.58 7.21 1.23
N PRO A 298 24.75 7.22 -0.13
CA PRO A 298 24.12 8.15 -1.09
C PRO A 298 22.59 7.97 -1.13
N ARG A 299 21.86 9.00 -1.58
CA ARG A 299 20.40 8.92 -1.81
C ARG A 299 20.12 7.90 -2.91
N LEU A 300 19.18 6.97 -2.64
CA LEU A 300 18.93 5.83 -3.51
C LEU A 300 18.09 6.20 -4.74
N THR A 301 18.63 5.92 -5.93
CA THR A 301 17.87 5.86 -7.18
C THR A 301 16.89 4.68 -7.07
N THR A 302 15.62 4.91 -7.37
CA THR A 302 14.58 3.89 -7.19
C THR A 302 13.43 4.06 -8.17
N VAL A 303 12.75 2.96 -8.45
CA VAL A 303 11.46 2.96 -9.14
C VAL A 303 10.37 3.12 -8.10
N ALA A 304 9.77 4.30 -8.02
CA ALA A 304 8.71 4.60 -7.07
C ALA A 304 7.36 4.04 -7.52
N THR A 305 6.75 3.23 -6.66
CA THR A 305 5.36 2.79 -6.83
C THR A 305 4.41 3.84 -6.25
N PRO A 306 3.24 4.10 -6.87
CA PRO A 306 2.26 5.05 -6.33
C PRO A 306 1.43 4.41 -5.20
N ALA A 307 2.10 3.92 -4.14
CA ALA A 307 1.49 3.09 -3.10
C ALA A 307 0.30 3.77 -2.38
N SER A 308 0.44 5.05 -2.01
CA SER A 308 -0.67 5.80 -1.40
C SER A 308 -1.86 5.94 -2.35
N GLU A 309 -1.61 6.21 -3.63
CA GLU A 309 -2.65 6.29 -4.66
C GLU A 309 -3.33 4.94 -4.89
N MET A 310 -2.59 3.83 -4.84
CA MET A 310 -3.18 2.48 -4.90
C MET A 310 -4.18 2.26 -3.77
N GLY A 311 -3.81 2.66 -2.54
CA GLY A 311 -4.71 2.60 -1.39
C GLY A 311 -5.95 3.47 -1.58
N ARG A 312 -5.77 4.71 -2.00
CA ARG A 312 -6.86 5.65 -2.28
C ARG A 312 -7.83 5.09 -3.34
N LEU A 313 -7.31 4.59 -4.44
CA LEU A 313 -8.12 3.99 -5.52
C LEU A 313 -8.82 2.71 -5.07
N ALA A 314 -8.20 1.90 -4.21
CA ALA A 314 -8.83 0.71 -3.65
C ALA A 314 -10.06 1.07 -2.82
N ALA A 315 -9.95 2.04 -1.91
CA ALA A 315 -11.09 2.51 -1.13
C ALA A 315 -12.18 3.13 -2.01
N ALA A 316 -11.81 4.04 -2.93
CA ALA A 316 -12.75 4.71 -3.83
C ALA A 316 -13.52 3.71 -4.70
N SER A 317 -12.82 2.72 -5.28
CA SER A 317 -13.43 1.70 -6.13
C SER A 317 -14.37 0.77 -5.35
N LEU A 318 -13.99 0.35 -4.13
CA LEU A 318 -14.87 -0.41 -3.24
C LEU A 318 -16.13 0.37 -2.88
N ILE A 319 -15.96 1.61 -2.44
CA ILE A 319 -17.10 2.47 -2.03
C ILE A 319 -18.04 2.68 -3.20
N ARG A 320 -17.52 2.98 -4.39
CA ARG A 320 -18.31 3.13 -5.61
C ARG A 320 -19.06 1.83 -5.95
N ALA A 321 -18.40 0.70 -5.88
CA ALA A 321 -19.01 -0.61 -6.13
C ALA A 321 -20.16 -0.91 -5.15
N ILE A 322 -19.95 -0.61 -3.85
CA ILE A 322 -20.98 -0.76 -2.82
C ILE A 322 -22.18 0.13 -3.10
N GLN A 323 -21.96 1.40 -3.49
CA GLN A 323 -23.01 2.37 -3.75
C GLN A 323 -23.80 2.08 -5.02
N LEU A 324 -23.16 1.57 -6.06
CA LEU A 324 -23.76 1.31 -7.37
C LEU A 324 -24.23 -0.14 -7.54
N GLY A 325 -23.86 -1.07 -6.64
CA GLY A 325 -24.13 -2.50 -6.79
C GLY A 325 -23.41 -3.11 -8.00
N SER A 326 -22.17 -2.69 -8.26
CA SER A 326 -21.34 -3.12 -9.38
C SER A 326 -20.05 -3.74 -8.87
N SER A 327 -19.30 -4.42 -9.74
CA SER A 327 -17.94 -4.89 -9.41
C SER A 327 -16.94 -3.74 -9.41
N PRO A 328 -15.90 -3.78 -8.53
CA PRO A 328 -14.80 -2.82 -8.57
C PRO A 328 -14.00 -2.93 -9.87
N GLU A 329 -13.49 -1.81 -10.36
CA GLU A 329 -12.68 -1.75 -11.60
C GLU A 329 -11.27 -2.33 -11.40
N GLY A 330 -10.69 -2.90 -12.47
CA GLY A 330 -9.26 -3.26 -12.52
C GLY A 330 -8.41 -2.07 -12.93
N ILE A 331 -7.33 -1.77 -12.20
CA ILE A 331 -6.49 -0.58 -12.40
C ILE A 331 -5.02 -0.98 -12.48
N LEU A 332 -4.34 -0.56 -13.54
CA LEU A 332 -2.89 -0.66 -13.71
C LEU A 332 -2.27 0.73 -13.60
N LEU A 333 -1.35 0.90 -12.65
CA LEU A 333 -0.70 2.18 -12.39
C LEU A 333 0.75 2.16 -12.88
N PRO A 334 1.22 3.21 -13.57
CA PRO A 334 2.61 3.33 -13.93
C PRO A 334 3.45 3.70 -12.70
N PRO A 335 4.60 3.04 -12.48
CA PRO A 335 5.61 3.52 -11.53
C PRO A 335 6.49 4.59 -12.18
N GLU A 336 7.25 5.33 -11.37
CA GLU A 336 8.14 6.40 -11.81
C GLU A 336 9.58 6.13 -11.37
N LEU A 337 10.55 6.26 -12.30
CA LEU A 337 11.97 6.21 -11.93
C LEU A 337 12.41 7.55 -11.35
N ILE A 338 12.88 7.53 -10.11
CA ILE A 338 13.45 8.69 -9.42
C ILE A 338 14.98 8.51 -9.35
N VAL A 339 15.68 9.24 -10.22
CA VAL A 339 17.14 9.21 -10.26
C VAL A 339 17.72 10.05 -9.13
N ARG A 340 18.68 9.47 -8.38
CA ARG A 340 19.40 10.10 -7.26
C ARG A 340 20.89 9.79 -7.33
N GLU A 341 21.57 9.81 -6.19
CA GLU A 341 23.04 9.75 -6.08
C GLU A 341 23.62 8.34 -6.15
N SER A 342 22.84 7.29 -5.96
CA SER A 342 23.33 5.90 -5.97
C SER A 342 23.62 5.36 -7.37
N THR A 343 23.40 6.16 -8.41
CA THR A 343 23.79 5.86 -9.79
C THR A 343 24.49 7.06 -10.42
N ARG A 344 25.43 6.77 -11.36
CA ARG A 344 26.08 7.83 -12.13
C ARG A 344 25.04 8.50 -13.05
N THR A 345 25.14 9.81 -13.18
CA THR A 345 24.47 10.57 -14.24
C THR A 345 25.53 10.98 -15.25
N LEU A 346 25.36 10.64 -16.52
CA LEU A 346 26.20 11.23 -17.56
C LEU A 346 25.98 12.74 -17.56
N PRO A 347 27.07 13.56 -17.70
CA PRO A 347 26.89 14.98 -17.92
C PRO A 347 26.03 15.16 -19.19
N ALA A 348 25.06 16.08 -19.12
CA ALA A 348 24.24 16.43 -20.28
C ALA A 348 25.18 16.71 -21.46
N PRO A 349 24.85 16.23 -22.67
CA PRO A 349 25.67 16.53 -23.85
C PRO A 349 25.82 18.04 -23.93
N ALA A 350 27.10 18.49 -23.95
CA ALA A 350 27.42 19.90 -24.05
C ALA A 350 26.68 20.47 -25.26
N THR A 351 25.71 21.35 -25.01
CA THR A 351 25.06 22.11 -26.05
C THR A 351 26.14 22.81 -26.87
N ARG A 352 26.44 22.35 -28.09
CA ARG A 352 27.30 23.07 -29.01
C ARG A 352 26.67 24.45 -29.14
N ARG A 353 27.26 25.43 -28.51
CA ARG A 353 26.97 26.82 -28.82
C ARG A 353 27.25 26.95 -30.31
N ALA A 354 26.20 27.15 -31.09
CA ALA A 354 26.34 27.56 -32.47
C ALA A 354 27.17 28.83 -32.44
N GLY A 355 28.40 28.73 -32.94
CA GLY A 355 29.27 29.87 -33.10
C GLY A 355 28.58 30.83 -34.04
N SER A 356 28.29 32.02 -33.55
CA SER A 356 27.98 33.20 -34.37
C SER A 356 29.23 33.55 -35.13
N GLY A 357 29.27 33.17 -36.41
CA GLY A 357 30.16 33.74 -37.42
C GLY A 357 29.42 34.82 -38.16
#